data_e74bfbb8b86e3416cf66b0d0b1079186
#
_entry.id   e74bfbb8b86e3416cf66b0d0b1079186
#
_cell.length_a   1.000
_cell.length_b   1.000
_cell.length_c   1.000
_cell.angle_alpha   90.00
_cell.angle_beta   90.00
_cell.angle_gamma   90.00
#
_symmetry.space_group_name_H-M   'P 1'
#
loop_
_entity.id
_entity.type
_entity.pdbx_description
1 polymer ?
#
loop_
_entity_poly.entity_id
_entity_poly.type
_entity_poly.pdbx_seq_one_letter_code
_entity_poly.pdbx_strand_id
1 'polypeptide(L)'
;MDIRQLRYFARIVETGSVSRASRELHIAQPALSKQLAVLEEELGVKLLTRSVRGVTPTEAGLAVFRHAQAILRQMEATRAVAAQAGGGVSGHVAIGLPWTCLLYTSPSPRDS
;
A
#
# COMPACT_ATOMS: atom_id res chain seq x y z
N MET A 1 2.60 11.55 -2.86
CA MET A 1 2.51 10.36 -2.00
C MET A 1 1.75 9.28 -2.75
N ASP A 2 2.27 8.09 -2.78
CA ASP A 2 1.58 6.98 -3.42
C ASP A 2 1.64 5.73 -2.54
N ILE A 3 0.92 4.69 -2.95
CA ILE A 3 0.80 3.45 -2.18
C ILE A 3 2.17 2.79 -2.01
N ARG A 4 3.02 2.89 -3.01
CA ARG A 4 4.35 2.29 -2.97
C ARG A 4 5.20 2.93 -1.88
N GLN A 5 5.15 4.27 -1.77
CA GLN A 5 5.86 4.98 -0.72
C GLN A 5 5.35 4.63 0.66
N LEU A 6 4.04 4.49 0.81
CA LEU A 6 3.45 4.07 2.09
C LEU A 6 3.89 2.66 2.46
N ARG A 7 3.95 1.76 1.48
CA ARG A 7 4.41 0.40 1.71
C ARG A 7 5.87 0.37 2.14
N TYR A 8 6.70 1.17 1.47
CA TYR A 8 8.12 1.26 1.82
C TYR A 8 8.29 1.78 3.25
N PHE A 9 7.59 2.85 3.58
CA PHE A 9 7.67 3.44 4.91
C PHE A 9 7.21 2.44 5.98
N ALA A 10 6.09 1.78 5.74
CA ALA A 10 5.56 0.79 6.69
C ALA A 10 6.57 -0.34 6.93
N ARG A 11 7.23 -0.81 5.88
CA ARG A 11 8.21 -1.88 6.02
C ARG A 11 9.43 -1.43 6.82
N ILE A 12 9.86 -0.19 6.63
CA ILE A 12 10.99 0.34 7.39
C ILE A 12 10.63 0.40 8.88
N VAL A 13 9.42 0.85 9.21
CA VAL A 13 8.99 0.92 10.61
C VAL A 13 8.90 -0.48 11.22
N GLU A 14 8.34 -1.43 10.48
CA GLU A 14 8.15 -2.80 10.97
C GLU A 14 9.46 -3.51 11.22
N THR A 15 10.45 -3.29 10.35
CA THR A 15 11.75 -3.95 10.49
C THR A 15 12.71 -3.19 11.41
N GLY A 16 12.48 -1.89 11.57
CA GLY A 16 13.40 -1.04 12.33
C GLY A 16 14.73 -0.81 11.62
N SER A 17 14.80 -1.10 10.32
CA SER A 17 16.06 -1.03 9.58
C SER A 17 15.78 -0.75 8.11
N VAL A 18 16.42 0.29 7.57
CA VAL A 18 16.32 0.61 6.15
C VAL A 18 16.96 -0.51 5.32
N SER A 19 18.11 -1.03 5.78
CA SER A 19 18.80 -2.06 5.05
C SER A 19 18.01 -3.36 5.00
N ARG A 20 17.40 -3.76 6.11
CA ARG A 20 16.55 -4.95 6.12
C ARG A 20 15.32 -4.76 5.24
N ALA A 21 14.67 -3.61 5.35
CA ALA A 21 13.50 -3.31 4.53
C ALA A 21 13.85 -3.35 3.04
N SER A 22 15.02 -2.82 2.65
CA SER A 22 15.43 -2.84 1.25
C SER A 22 15.59 -4.26 0.72
N ARG A 23 16.13 -5.14 1.55
CA ARG A 23 16.27 -6.54 1.15
C ARG A 23 14.91 -7.23 1.00
N GLU A 24 14.01 -6.99 1.94
CA GLU A 24 12.67 -7.59 1.88
C GLU A 24 11.85 -7.06 0.72
N LEU A 25 12.04 -5.80 0.38
CA LEU A 25 11.30 -5.16 -0.71
C LEU A 25 11.96 -5.35 -2.06
N HIS A 26 13.16 -5.94 -2.11
CA HIS A 26 13.92 -6.14 -3.33
C HIS A 26 14.19 -4.82 -4.05
N ILE A 27 14.60 -3.80 -3.28
CA ILE A 27 14.90 -2.48 -3.82
C ILE A 27 16.24 -2.03 -3.23
N ALA A 28 17.04 -1.33 -4.03
CA ALA A 28 18.34 -0.85 -3.57
C ALA A 28 18.15 0.13 -2.42
N GLN A 29 18.99 0.05 -1.40
CA GLN A 29 18.86 0.88 -0.22
C GLN A 29 18.90 2.39 -0.54
N PRO A 30 19.76 2.88 -1.45
CA PRO A 30 19.71 4.31 -1.79
C PRO A 30 18.37 4.73 -2.40
N ALA A 31 17.77 3.86 -3.21
CA ALA A 31 16.46 4.15 -3.82
C ALA A 31 15.38 4.20 -2.75
N LEU A 32 15.43 3.28 -1.79
CA LEU A 32 14.47 3.26 -0.69
C LEU A 32 14.59 4.52 0.16
N SER A 33 15.82 4.90 0.50
CA SER A 33 16.08 6.11 1.28
C SER A 33 15.58 7.36 0.56
N LYS A 34 15.75 7.40 -0.76
CA LYS A 34 15.29 8.52 -1.56
C LYS A 34 13.77 8.62 -1.54
N GLN A 35 13.08 7.48 -1.69
CA GLN A 35 11.63 7.48 -1.66
C GLN A 35 11.09 7.94 -0.31
N LEU A 36 11.76 7.57 0.76
CA LEU A 36 11.38 8.03 2.09
C LEU A 36 11.58 9.53 2.22
N ALA A 37 12.71 10.06 1.73
CA ALA A 37 12.99 11.48 1.80
C ALA A 37 11.94 12.28 1.00
N VAL A 38 11.54 11.79 -0.16
CA VAL A 38 10.50 12.42 -0.98
C VAL A 38 9.18 12.47 -0.21
N LEU A 39 8.85 11.37 0.46
CA LEU A 39 7.62 11.31 1.25
C LEU A 39 7.65 12.30 2.40
N GLU A 40 8.77 12.37 3.12
CA GLU A 40 8.93 13.33 4.21
C GLU A 40 8.83 14.76 3.72
N GLU A 41 9.42 15.03 2.58
CA GLU A 41 9.38 16.37 1.99
C GLU A 41 7.96 16.76 1.62
N GLU A 42 7.23 15.84 1.02
CA GLU A 42 5.84 16.09 0.63
C GLU A 42 4.96 16.36 1.83
N LEU A 43 5.13 15.59 2.90
CA LEU A 43 4.32 15.74 4.11
C LEU A 43 4.81 16.86 5.02
N GLY A 44 6.03 17.34 4.80
CA GLY A 44 6.58 18.46 5.56
C GLY A 44 6.98 18.11 6.97
N VAL A 45 7.18 16.83 7.28
CA VAL A 45 7.58 16.37 8.61
C VAL A 45 8.58 15.24 8.50
N LYS A 46 9.39 15.06 9.54
CA LYS A 46 10.26 13.90 9.66
C LYS A 46 9.42 12.73 10.16
N LEU A 47 9.57 11.60 9.48
CA LEU A 47 8.84 10.39 9.84
C LEU A 47 9.69 9.40 10.62
N LEU A 48 11.02 9.47 10.46
CA LEU A 48 11.94 8.53 11.09
C LEU A 48 13.08 9.25 11.76
N THR A 49 13.56 8.67 12.87
CA THR A 49 14.77 9.07 13.56
C THR A 49 15.77 7.93 13.43
N ARG A 50 17.01 8.25 13.05
CA ARG A 50 18.06 7.26 12.92
C ARG A 50 18.97 7.27 14.13
N SER A 51 19.41 6.10 14.54
CA SER A 51 20.37 5.94 15.63
C SER A 51 21.25 4.74 15.33
N VAL A 52 22.22 4.48 16.20
CA VAL A 52 23.09 3.31 16.07
C VAL A 52 22.30 1.99 16.17
N ARG A 53 21.14 2.02 16.76
CA ARG A 53 20.29 0.84 16.90
C ARG A 53 19.37 0.62 15.71
N GLY A 54 19.36 1.54 14.77
CA GLY A 54 18.49 1.46 13.60
C GLY A 54 17.61 2.69 13.48
N VAL A 55 16.38 2.51 12.99
CA VAL A 55 15.45 3.62 12.80
C VAL A 55 14.19 3.37 13.61
N THR A 56 13.66 4.46 14.16
CA THR A 56 12.39 4.42 14.87
C THR A 56 11.49 5.54 14.33
N PRO A 57 10.17 5.37 14.37
CA PRO A 57 9.29 6.44 13.89
C PRO A 57 9.28 7.61 14.87
N THR A 58 9.17 8.83 14.33
CA THR A 58 8.86 9.99 15.14
C THR A 58 7.39 9.90 15.54
N GLU A 59 6.92 10.86 16.33
CA GLU A 59 5.52 10.93 16.68
C GLU A 59 4.65 11.05 15.42
N ALA A 60 5.04 11.94 14.51
CA ALA A 60 4.36 12.08 13.23
C ALA A 60 4.44 10.80 12.41
N GLY A 61 5.62 10.16 12.42
CA GLY A 61 5.81 8.90 11.71
C GLY A 61 4.93 7.79 12.23
N LEU A 62 4.73 7.72 13.55
CA LEU A 62 3.87 6.71 14.14
C LEU A 62 2.41 6.91 13.70
N ALA A 63 1.95 8.16 13.67
CA ALA A 63 0.60 8.47 13.21
C ALA A 63 0.43 8.09 11.73
N VAL A 64 1.41 8.45 10.90
CA VAL A 64 1.39 8.11 9.48
C VAL A 64 1.43 6.59 9.28
N PHE A 65 2.22 5.90 10.11
CA PHE A 65 2.33 4.45 10.03
C PHE A 65 0.97 3.77 10.28
N ARG A 66 0.23 4.24 11.27
CA ARG A 66 -1.11 3.70 11.55
C ARG A 66 -2.05 3.89 10.36
N HIS A 67 -2.02 5.08 9.76
CA HIS A 67 -2.83 5.35 8.58
C HIS A 67 -2.38 4.51 7.39
N ALA A 68 -1.07 4.37 7.21
CA ALA A 68 -0.54 3.54 6.12
C ALA A 68 -0.99 2.09 6.25
N GLN A 69 -0.95 1.57 7.47
CA GLN A 69 -1.43 0.20 7.71
C GLN A 69 -2.90 0.04 7.33
N ALA A 70 -3.73 1.02 7.69
CA ALA A 70 -5.15 0.98 7.37
C ALA A 70 -5.38 1.04 5.86
N ILE A 71 -4.64 1.90 5.17
CA ILE A 71 -4.74 2.02 3.71
C ILE A 71 -4.32 0.72 3.02
N LEU A 72 -3.21 0.14 3.46
CA LEU A 72 -2.70 -1.09 2.85
C LEU A 72 -3.65 -2.26 3.10
N ARG A 73 -4.24 -2.34 4.29
CA ARG A 73 -5.25 -3.37 4.57
C ARG A 73 -6.48 -3.17 3.69
N GLN A 74 -6.88 -1.93 3.47
CA GLN A 74 -8.04 -1.63 2.64
C GLN A 74 -7.79 -2.04 1.19
N MET A 75 -6.56 -1.85 0.72
CA MET A 75 -6.19 -2.33 -0.62
C MET A 75 -6.31 -3.84 -0.73
N GLU A 76 -5.82 -4.57 0.28
CA GLU A 76 -5.92 -6.02 0.26
C GLU A 76 -7.37 -6.48 0.31
N ALA A 77 -8.17 -5.82 1.12
CA ALA A 77 -9.60 -6.12 1.20
C ALA A 77 -10.28 -5.87 -0.15
N THR A 78 -9.87 -4.82 -0.85
CA THR A 78 -10.41 -4.51 -2.17
C THR A 78 -10.06 -5.60 -3.18
N ARG A 79 -8.83 -6.09 -3.15
CA ARG A 79 -8.42 -7.18 -4.03
C ARG A 79 -9.21 -8.45 -3.75
N ALA A 80 -9.43 -8.74 -2.47
CA ALA A 80 -10.19 -9.92 -2.09
C ALA A 80 -11.64 -9.83 -2.57
N VAL A 81 -12.24 -8.67 -2.44
CA VAL A 81 -13.62 -8.44 -2.91
C VAL A 81 -13.69 -8.62 -4.42
N ALA A 82 -12.73 -8.07 -5.15
CA ALA A 82 -12.70 -8.19 -6.61
C ALA A 82 -12.52 -9.63 -7.05
N ALA A 83 -11.63 -10.35 -6.37
CA ALA A 83 -11.39 -11.77 -6.70
C ALA A 83 -12.64 -12.61 -6.46
N GLN A 84 -13.33 -12.33 -5.37
CA GLN A 84 -14.55 -13.05 -5.01
C GLN A 84 -15.68 -12.72 -6.00
N ALA A 85 -15.85 -11.46 -6.33
CA ALA A 85 -16.88 -11.01 -7.26
C ALA A 85 -16.60 -11.50 -8.67
N GLY A 86 -15.34 -11.62 -9.04
CA GLY A 86 -14.93 -12.13 -10.35
C GLY A 86 -15.07 -13.63 -10.49
N GLY A 87 -15.48 -14.23 -9.47
CA GLY A 87 -15.69 -15.65 -9.49
C GLY A 87 -14.60 -16.43 -8.98
N GLY A 88 -14.63 -16.12 -9.17
CA GLY A 88 -14.19 -16.70 -9.17
C GLY A 88 -13.69 -17.69 -9.34
N VAL A 89 -13.82 -17.72 -9.40
CA VAL A 89 -13.46 -18.25 -9.62
C VAL A 89 -13.16 -18.75 -10.47
N SER A 90 -13.12 -18.94 -10.65
CA SER A 90 -12.88 -19.23 -11.42
C SER A 90 -12.92 -18.96 -12.34
N GLY A 91 -13.17 -18.71 -12.43
CA GLY A 91 -13.29 -18.35 -13.11
C GLY A 91 -13.67 -17.96 -13.98
N HIS A 92 -14.31 -17.79 -14.13
CA HIS A 92 -14.72 -17.18 -14.72
C HIS A 92 -15.45 -16.48 -15.04
N VAL A 93 -15.76 -16.36 -15.51
CA VAL A 93 -16.27 -15.58 -15.65
C VAL A 93 -17.06 -15.10 -15.95
N ALA A 94 -17.47 -15.02 -16.34
CA ALA A 94 -18.04 -14.36 -16.24
C ALA A 94 -18.70 -13.75 -16.35
N ILE A 95 -19.12 -13.82 -16.74
CA ILE A 95 -19.58 -13.19 -16.50
C ILE A 95 -20.06 -12.54 -16.50
N GLY A 96 -20.38 -12.51 -16.92
CA GLY A 96 -20.66 -11.90 -16.49
C GLY A 96 -20.98 -11.10 -16.65
N LEU A 97 -21.45 -11.17 -17.17
CA LEU A 97 -21.60 -10.56 -17.08
C LEU A 97 -21.81 -9.82 -17.30
N PRO A 98 -22.08 -9.66 -17.84
CA PRO A 98 -22.08 -9.05 -17.74
C PRO A 98 -22.26 -8.30 -17.77
N TRP A 99 -23.13 -8.31 -18.10
CA TRP A 99 -23.16 -7.56 -17.91
C TRP A 99 -23.16 -7.09 -17.70
N THR A 100 -23.31 -7.09 -18.45
CA THR A 100 -23.20 -6.73 -17.90
C THR A 100 -23.35 -6.34 -17.33
N CYS A 101 -23.48 -6.32 -17.96
CA CYS A 101 -23.40 -6.09 -17.23
C CYS A 101 -23.63 -5.63 -16.80
N LEU A 102 -23.73 -5.53 -17.33
CA LEU A 102 -23.74 -5.19 -16.83
C LEU A 102 -23.91 -4.55 -16.45
N LEU A 103 -24.08 -4.56 -17.01
CA LEU A 103 -24.04 -4.11 -16.59
C LEU A 103 -24.35 -3.55 -16.19
N TYR A 104 -24.10 -3.41 -16.55
CA TYR A 104 -24.24 -2.90 -16.17
C TYR A 104 -24.52 -2.60 -15.51
N THR A 105 -24.73 -2.66 -16.16
CA THR A 105 -24.78 -2.46 -15.43
C THR A 105 -24.93 -2.20 -14.74
N SER A 106 -24.80 -2.07 -15.33
CA SER A 106 -24.69 -1.86 -14.69
C SER A 106 -24.80 -1.49 -14.13
N PRO A 107 -25.04 -1.25 -14.69
CA PRO A 107 -24.89 -0.88 -14.15
C PRO A 107 -24.80 -0.62 -13.53
N SER A 108 -24.45 -0.48 -14.06
CA SER A 108 -24.15 -0.25 -13.58
C SER A 108 -24.11 0.05 -13.15
N PRO A 109 -24.27 0.19 -13.83
CA PRO A 109 -24.06 0.38 -13.51
C PRO A 109 -24.01 0.63 -13.14
N ARG A 110 -23.54 0.67 -13.60
CA ARG A 110 -23.35 0.80 -13.49
C ARG A 110 -23.22 0.94 -13.12
N ASP A 111 -23.41 0.78 -13.79
CA ASP A 111 -23.33 0.75 -13.55
C ASP A 111 -23.47 0.78 -13.31
N SER A 112 -23.49 0.71 -14.12
CA SER A 112 -23.38 0.64 -13.81
C SER A 112 -23.59 0.51 -13.32
#